data_f9191b6f1374f9a9366671381cf909e0
#
_entry.id   f9191b6f1374f9a9366671381cf909e0
#
_cell.length_a   1.000
_cell.length_b   1.000
_cell.length_c   1.000
_cell.angle_alpha   90.00
_cell.angle_beta   90.00
_cell.angle_gamma   90.00
#
_symmetry.space_group_name_H-M   'P 1'
#
loop_
_entity.id
_entity.type
_entity.pdbx_description
1 polymer ?
#
loop_
_entity_poly.entity_id
_entity_poly.type
_entity_poly.pdbx_seq_one_letter_code
_entity_poly.pdbx_strand_id
1 'polypeptide(L)'
;MSTTALAELPTAITLDAHQRACVISDLHLWQDRPLTLARFRACVERAVRECDALIILGDLFEYWAGDDDLDAPAIAPVVSTLRAAADAGLLITFMHGNRDFLAGASFARAARLRLLADPCLVTLGAQRILITHGDALCTDDVDYQRFRTQVRDPHWQSQFLAQPLAQRHAIIADLRARSEDRKARAPQAIMDVNPQAVDAWFASHGVDQIVHGHTHRPGMHHTPRGTRWVLPDWEFDDGPQRGGGVFIDAEGIQPFDA
;
A
#
# COMPACT_ATOMS: atom_id res chain seq x y z
N MET A 1 13.67 -25.42 17.14
CA MET A 1 13.31 -24.05 16.73
C MET A 1 12.96 -24.12 15.26
N SER A 2 11.67 -24.12 14.96
CA SER A 2 11.19 -24.33 13.59
C SER A 2 11.31 -23.02 12.83
N THR A 3 12.23 -22.93 11.90
CA THR A 3 12.28 -21.88 10.88
C THR A 3 11.06 -22.11 9.97
N THR A 4 9.95 -21.45 10.31
CA THR A 4 8.83 -21.36 9.38
C THR A 4 9.35 -20.57 8.18
N ALA A 5 9.61 -21.26 7.08
CA ALA A 5 9.88 -20.64 5.80
C ALA A 5 8.74 -19.64 5.57
N LEU A 6 9.06 -18.37 5.36
CA LEU A 6 8.09 -17.36 4.93
C LEU A 6 7.50 -17.89 3.62
N ALA A 7 6.24 -18.27 3.64
CA ALA A 7 5.54 -18.65 2.42
C ALA A 7 5.69 -17.49 1.44
N GLU A 8 6.06 -17.77 0.19
CA GLU A 8 6.13 -16.76 -0.85
C GLU A 8 4.77 -16.06 -0.95
N LEU A 9 4.79 -14.73 -0.94
CA LEU A 9 3.56 -13.95 -1.03
C LEU A 9 2.95 -14.10 -2.43
N PRO A 10 1.62 -14.14 -2.55
CA PRO A 10 0.94 -14.21 -3.83
C PRO A 10 1.34 -13.05 -4.75
N THR A 11 1.72 -13.37 -5.98
CA THR A 11 2.08 -12.41 -7.04
C THR A 11 0.92 -12.15 -8.00
N ALA A 12 -0.24 -12.80 -7.79
CA ALA A 12 -1.44 -12.62 -8.59
C ALA A 12 -2.72 -12.78 -7.76
N ILE A 13 -3.74 -12.03 -8.15
CA ILE A 13 -5.14 -12.14 -7.70
C ILE A 13 -6.01 -12.37 -8.92
N THR A 14 -6.96 -13.30 -8.83
CA THR A 14 -7.97 -13.50 -9.86
C THR A 14 -9.34 -13.17 -9.28
N LEU A 15 -10.07 -12.32 -9.98
CA LEU A 15 -11.46 -11.96 -9.73
C LEU A 15 -12.30 -12.37 -10.93
N ASP A 16 -13.51 -12.82 -10.68
CA ASP A 16 -14.47 -13.13 -11.76
C ASP A 16 -14.91 -11.85 -12.49
N ALA A 17 -15.32 -11.99 -13.74
CA ALA A 17 -15.67 -10.84 -14.59
C ALA A 17 -16.84 -9.98 -14.06
N HIS A 18 -17.67 -10.50 -13.16
CA HIS A 18 -18.77 -9.77 -12.53
C HIS A 18 -18.41 -9.14 -11.19
N GLN A 19 -17.22 -9.41 -10.67
CA GLN A 19 -16.76 -8.88 -9.39
C GLN A 19 -16.20 -7.46 -9.55
N ARG A 20 -16.20 -6.75 -8.42
CA ARG A 20 -15.68 -5.39 -8.32
C ARG A 20 -14.66 -5.29 -7.20
N ALA A 21 -13.53 -4.65 -7.46
CA ALA A 21 -12.52 -4.34 -6.47
C ALA A 21 -12.47 -2.84 -6.17
N CYS A 22 -12.33 -2.50 -4.89
CA CYS A 22 -11.93 -1.17 -4.43
C CYS A 22 -10.42 -1.17 -4.19
N VAL A 23 -9.68 -0.23 -4.75
CA VAL A 23 -8.21 -0.13 -4.59
C VAL A 23 -7.86 1.23 -4.00
N ILE A 24 -7.15 1.22 -2.87
CA ILE A 24 -6.73 2.42 -2.12
C ILE A 24 -5.25 2.31 -1.74
N SER A 25 -4.62 3.44 -1.41
CA SER A 25 -3.21 3.53 -1.01
C SER A 25 -2.95 4.79 -0.19
N ASP A 26 -1.80 4.85 0.50
CA ASP A 26 -1.24 6.06 1.10
C ASP A 26 -2.20 6.78 2.08
N LEU A 27 -2.78 6.00 2.98
CA LEU A 27 -3.73 6.53 3.97
C LEU A 27 -3.02 7.16 5.18
N HIS A 28 -1.82 6.68 5.52
CA HIS A 28 -1.01 7.18 6.63
C HIS A 28 -1.78 7.32 7.95
N LEU A 29 -2.62 6.32 8.26
CA LEU A 29 -3.48 6.33 9.44
C LEU A 29 -2.64 6.35 10.72
N TRP A 30 -3.01 7.27 11.61
CA TRP A 30 -2.39 7.43 12.92
C TRP A 30 -3.39 8.01 13.94
N GLN A 31 -3.03 7.98 15.22
CA GLN A 31 -3.92 8.38 16.33
C GLN A 31 -4.32 9.86 16.30
N ASP A 32 -3.49 10.74 15.75
CA ASP A 32 -3.72 12.17 15.59
C ASP A 32 -4.42 12.55 14.28
N ARG A 33 -4.91 11.55 13.52
CA ARG A 33 -5.63 11.73 12.26
C ARG A 33 -7.06 11.15 12.31
N PRO A 34 -7.93 11.68 13.21
CA PRO A 34 -9.25 11.11 13.43
C PRO A 34 -10.21 11.27 12.25
N LEU A 35 -10.11 12.35 11.46
CA LEU A 35 -10.97 12.55 10.30
C LEU A 35 -10.58 11.61 9.17
N THR A 36 -9.28 11.42 8.90
CA THR A 36 -8.78 10.44 7.94
C THR A 36 -9.20 9.03 8.33
N LEU A 37 -9.11 8.67 9.61
CA LEU A 37 -9.61 7.37 10.11
C LEU A 37 -11.13 7.22 9.91
N ALA A 38 -11.92 8.27 10.13
CA ALA A 38 -13.36 8.24 9.90
C ALA A 38 -13.69 8.03 8.40
N ARG A 39 -12.98 8.71 7.50
CA ARG A 39 -13.10 8.53 6.05
C ARG A 39 -12.71 7.13 5.60
N PHE A 40 -11.62 6.59 6.15
CA PHE A 40 -11.23 5.20 5.91
C PHE A 40 -12.35 4.23 6.29
N ARG A 41 -12.95 4.37 7.47
CA ARG A 41 -14.08 3.53 7.91
C ARG A 41 -15.25 3.60 6.94
N ALA A 42 -15.65 4.82 6.53
CA ALA A 42 -16.72 5.02 5.57
C ALA A 42 -16.40 4.36 4.20
N CYS A 43 -15.15 4.45 3.74
CA CYS A 43 -14.70 3.79 2.52
C CYS A 43 -14.78 2.25 2.65
N VAL A 44 -14.33 1.68 3.76
CA VAL A 44 -14.42 0.23 4.01
C VAL A 44 -15.87 -0.23 4.07
N GLU A 45 -16.75 0.52 4.75
CA GLU A 45 -18.19 0.23 4.78
C GLU A 45 -18.83 0.31 3.38
N ARG A 46 -18.40 1.26 2.55
CA ARG A 46 -18.81 1.33 1.14
C ARG A 46 -18.32 0.11 0.36
N ALA A 47 -17.04 -0.28 0.53
CA ALA A 47 -16.48 -1.45 -0.12
C ALA A 47 -17.23 -2.75 0.26
N VAL A 48 -17.64 -2.91 1.52
CA VAL A 48 -18.48 -4.05 1.96
C VAL A 48 -19.83 -4.10 1.21
N ARG A 49 -20.41 -2.94 0.88
CA ARG A 49 -21.72 -2.89 0.19
C ARG A 49 -21.61 -3.02 -1.33
N GLU A 50 -20.52 -2.55 -1.92
CA GLU A 50 -20.43 -2.29 -3.36
C GLU A 50 -19.36 -3.12 -4.07
N CYS A 51 -18.51 -3.84 -3.33
CA CYS A 51 -17.36 -4.55 -3.87
C CYS A 51 -17.23 -5.96 -3.31
N ASP A 52 -16.52 -6.81 -4.04
CA ASP A 52 -16.13 -8.17 -3.63
C ASP A 52 -14.73 -8.19 -2.99
N ALA A 53 -13.91 -7.18 -3.32
CA ALA A 53 -12.53 -7.08 -2.82
C ALA A 53 -12.16 -5.64 -2.44
N LEU A 54 -11.35 -5.51 -1.39
CA LEU A 54 -10.59 -4.33 -1.03
C LEU A 54 -9.09 -4.64 -1.16
N ILE A 55 -8.40 -3.87 -1.98
CA ILE A 55 -6.97 -4.00 -2.24
C ILE A 55 -6.28 -2.75 -1.70
N ILE A 56 -5.35 -2.90 -0.77
CA ILE A 56 -4.61 -1.81 -0.15
C ILE A 56 -3.16 -1.87 -0.64
N LEU A 57 -2.71 -0.84 -1.36
CA LEU A 57 -1.39 -0.79 -2.00
C LEU A 57 -0.31 -0.17 -1.10
N GLY A 58 -0.36 -0.43 0.20
CA GLY A 58 0.64 0.02 1.16
C GLY A 58 0.41 1.41 1.73
N ASP A 59 1.28 1.77 2.66
CA ASP A 59 1.21 3.02 3.43
C ASP A 59 -0.19 3.23 4.05
N LEU A 60 -0.79 2.14 4.55
CA LEU A 60 -2.02 2.15 5.32
C LEU A 60 -1.79 2.87 6.65
N PHE A 61 -0.66 2.61 7.29
CA PHE A 61 -0.24 3.23 8.54
C PHE A 61 0.87 4.26 8.31
N GLU A 62 0.94 5.26 9.19
CA GLU A 62 2.02 6.25 9.16
C GLU A 62 3.40 5.60 9.40
N TYR A 63 3.46 4.55 10.20
CA TYR A 63 4.56 3.61 10.29
C TYR A 63 4.15 2.31 10.99
N TRP A 64 4.98 1.28 10.88
CA TRP A 64 4.80 -0.01 11.54
C TRP A 64 6.07 -0.46 12.22
N ALA A 65 6.01 -0.67 13.55
CA ALA A 65 7.18 -1.06 14.33
C ALA A 65 7.33 -2.58 14.50
N GLY A 66 6.30 -3.34 14.14
CA GLY A 66 6.24 -4.80 14.25
C GLY A 66 4.86 -5.27 14.71
N ASP A 67 4.55 -6.54 14.49
CA ASP A 67 3.24 -7.11 14.82
C ASP A 67 2.97 -7.24 16.34
N ASP A 68 3.96 -7.07 17.17
CA ASP A 68 3.83 -7.00 18.63
C ASP A 68 3.29 -5.63 19.12
N ASP A 69 3.02 -4.70 18.21
CA ASP A 69 2.41 -3.39 18.47
C ASP A 69 0.93 -3.31 18.04
N LEU A 70 0.29 -4.43 17.75
CA LEU A 70 -1.09 -4.51 17.24
C LEU A 70 -2.14 -3.84 18.14
N ASP A 71 -1.89 -3.80 19.46
CA ASP A 71 -2.79 -3.20 20.45
C ASP A 71 -2.59 -1.68 20.61
N ALA A 72 -1.65 -1.09 19.85
CA ALA A 72 -1.43 0.36 19.90
C ALA A 72 -2.69 1.14 19.50
N PRO A 73 -2.98 2.29 20.16
CA PRO A 73 -4.18 3.11 19.88
C PRO A 73 -4.32 3.55 18.44
N ALA A 74 -3.21 3.71 17.72
CA ALA A 74 -3.20 4.04 16.30
C ALA A 74 -3.58 2.85 15.40
N ILE A 75 -3.34 1.63 15.83
CA ILE A 75 -3.41 0.40 15.01
C ILE A 75 -4.68 -0.38 15.26
N ALA A 76 -5.03 -0.61 16.52
CA ALA A 76 -6.15 -1.48 16.89
C ALA A 76 -7.50 -1.11 16.24
N PRO A 77 -7.89 0.18 16.12
CA PRO A 77 -9.13 0.56 15.45
C PRO A 77 -9.15 0.22 13.95
N VAL A 78 -8.01 0.31 13.27
CA VAL A 78 -7.87 -0.01 11.84
C VAL A 78 -7.99 -1.53 11.64
N VAL A 79 -7.28 -2.30 12.45
CA VAL A 79 -7.34 -3.77 12.46
C VAL A 79 -8.77 -4.27 12.70
N SER A 80 -9.46 -3.66 13.68
CA SER A 80 -10.87 -3.99 13.99
C SER A 80 -11.80 -3.70 12.81
N THR A 81 -11.62 -2.57 12.13
CA THR A 81 -12.42 -2.18 10.95
C THR A 81 -12.22 -3.18 9.81
N LEU A 82 -10.97 -3.52 9.48
CA LEU A 82 -10.67 -4.49 8.43
C LEU A 82 -11.21 -5.89 8.77
N ARG A 83 -11.05 -6.32 10.01
CA ARG A 83 -11.58 -7.61 10.47
C ARG A 83 -13.09 -7.67 10.33
N ALA A 84 -13.82 -6.65 10.75
CA ALA A 84 -15.28 -6.60 10.63
C ALA A 84 -15.73 -6.67 9.16
N ALA A 85 -15.03 -6.01 8.25
CA ALA A 85 -15.30 -6.06 6.82
C ALA A 85 -15.03 -7.47 6.23
N ALA A 86 -13.93 -8.10 6.63
CA ALA A 86 -13.62 -9.47 6.22
C ALA A 86 -14.65 -10.48 6.79
N ASP A 87 -15.12 -10.28 8.03
CA ASP A 87 -16.18 -11.09 8.64
C ASP A 87 -17.53 -10.93 7.92
N ALA A 88 -17.76 -9.76 7.27
CA ALA A 88 -18.92 -9.51 6.41
C ALA A 88 -18.76 -10.08 4.98
N GLY A 89 -17.64 -10.73 4.66
CA GLY A 89 -17.41 -11.45 3.41
C GLY A 89 -16.53 -10.71 2.38
N LEU A 90 -16.04 -9.49 2.69
CA LEU A 90 -15.16 -8.76 1.79
C LEU A 90 -13.77 -9.43 1.73
N LEU A 91 -13.28 -9.75 0.53
CA LEU A 91 -11.89 -10.17 0.34
C LEU A 91 -10.96 -8.98 0.57
N ILE A 92 -10.11 -9.03 1.58
CA ILE A 92 -9.15 -7.96 1.83
C ILE A 92 -7.73 -8.44 1.53
N THR A 93 -7.01 -7.65 0.74
CA THR A 93 -5.60 -7.88 0.44
C THR A 93 -4.78 -6.63 0.74
N PHE A 94 -3.55 -6.84 1.18
CA PHE A 94 -2.62 -5.78 1.57
C PHE A 94 -1.24 -6.01 0.96
N MET A 95 -0.72 -5.01 0.30
CA MET A 95 0.64 -4.93 -0.21
C MET A 95 1.44 -3.97 0.68
N HIS A 96 2.70 -4.27 0.93
CA HIS A 96 3.54 -3.42 1.75
C HIS A 96 3.91 -2.10 1.05
N GLY A 97 3.71 -0.98 1.73
CA GLY A 97 4.32 0.30 1.37
C GLY A 97 5.70 0.49 1.99
N ASN A 98 6.20 1.70 1.93
CA ASN A 98 7.49 2.06 2.53
C ASN A 98 7.38 2.46 4.02
N ARG A 99 6.16 2.65 4.53
CA ARG A 99 5.89 2.97 5.94
C ARG A 99 5.59 1.73 6.77
N ASP A 100 4.99 0.71 6.16
CA ASP A 100 4.43 -0.46 6.84
C ASP A 100 4.96 -1.81 6.33
N PHE A 101 6.17 -1.83 5.77
CA PHE A 101 6.82 -3.02 5.20
C PHE A 101 7.14 -4.11 6.24
N LEU A 102 7.05 -3.81 7.53
CA LEU A 102 7.20 -4.77 8.63
C LEU A 102 5.87 -5.42 9.08
N ALA A 103 4.75 -5.04 8.47
CA ALA A 103 3.45 -5.65 8.74
C ALA A 103 3.47 -7.13 8.32
N GLY A 104 3.30 -8.02 9.28
CA GLY A 104 3.56 -9.44 9.10
C GLY A 104 2.34 -10.33 9.22
N ALA A 105 2.60 -11.61 9.45
CA ALA A 105 1.57 -12.64 9.50
C ALA A 105 0.59 -12.48 10.68
N SER A 106 1.00 -11.86 11.81
CA SER A 106 0.09 -11.62 12.93
C SER A 106 -0.88 -10.50 12.64
N PHE A 107 -0.42 -9.41 11.96
CA PHE A 107 -1.30 -8.40 11.42
C PHE A 107 -2.32 -9.00 10.43
N ALA A 108 -1.84 -9.78 9.46
CA ALA A 108 -2.71 -10.41 8.47
C ALA A 108 -3.79 -11.28 9.12
N ARG A 109 -3.44 -12.08 10.12
CA ARG A 109 -4.40 -12.89 10.88
C ARG A 109 -5.38 -12.03 11.69
N ALA A 110 -4.87 -11.00 12.38
CA ALA A 110 -5.70 -10.13 13.22
C ALA A 110 -6.74 -9.37 12.41
N ALA A 111 -6.35 -8.85 11.23
CA ALA A 111 -7.22 -8.11 10.31
C ALA A 111 -7.99 -9.01 9.34
N ARG A 112 -7.74 -10.35 9.32
CA ARG A 112 -8.31 -11.30 8.36
C ARG A 112 -8.07 -10.92 6.90
N LEU A 113 -6.88 -10.47 6.58
CA LEU A 113 -6.46 -10.13 5.22
C LEU A 113 -5.37 -11.06 4.70
N ARG A 114 -5.08 -10.95 3.40
CA ARG A 114 -3.98 -11.64 2.74
C ARG A 114 -2.89 -10.64 2.35
N LEU A 115 -1.64 -10.93 2.71
CA LEU A 115 -0.50 -10.16 2.22
C LEU A 115 -0.23 -10.50 0.75
N LEU A 116 0.18 -9.49 -0.03
CA LEU A 116 0.55 -9.62 -1.44
C LEU A 116 2.01 -9.28 -1.65
N ALA A 117 2.61 -9.88 -2.68
CA ALA A 117 3.88 -9.42 -3.22
C ALA A 117 3.73 -8.05 -3.91
N ASP A 118 4.83 -7.34 -4.07
CA ASP A 118 4.93 -6.10 -4.82
C ASP A 118 5.99 -6.28 -5.93
N PRO A 119 5.61 -6.21 -7.22
CA PRO A 119 4.25 -6.00 -7.76
C PRO A 119 3.36 -7.25 -7.73
N CYS A 120 2.06 -7.06 -7.95
CA CYS A 120 1.07 -8.12 -8.05
C CYS A 120 0.20 -7.92 -9.30
N LEU A 121 -0.19 -9.02 -9.97
CA LEU A 121 -1.06 -8.99 -11.13
C LEU A 121 -2.52 -9.22 -10.69
N VAL A 122 -3.42 -8.29 -11.01
CA VAL A 122 -4.87 -8.49 -10.87
C VAL A 122 -5.43 -8.91 -12.22
N THR A 123 -6.09 -10.07 -12.25
CA THR A 123 -6.87 -10.52 -13.41
C THR A 123 -8.36 -10.40 -13.06
N LEU A 124 -9.12 -9.64 -13.85
CA LEU A 124 -10.57 -9.49 -13.73
C LEU A 124 -11.19 -9.75 -15.10
N GLY A 125 -11.78 -10.94 -15.27
CA GLY A 125 -12.23 -11.38 -16.59
C GLY A 125 -11.08 -11.40 -17.60
N ALA A 126 -11.17 -10.59 -18.67
CA ALA A 126 -10.12 -10.45 -19.67
C ALA A 126 -9.09 -9.36 -19.34
N GLN A 127 -9.34 -8.53 -18.33
CA GLN A 127 -8.46 -7.44 -17.95
C GLN A 127 -7.28 -7.95 -17.14
N ARG A 128 -6.08 -7.42 -17.42
CA ARG A 128 -4.84 -7.71 -16.68
C ARG A 128 -4.24 -6.39 -16.24
N ILE A 129 -4.22 -6.15 -14.94
CA ILE A 129 -3.82 -4.88 -14.33
C ILE A 129 -2.66 -5.19 -13.37
N LEU A 130 -1.53 -4.54 -13.56
CA LEU A 130 -0.44 -4.61 -12.60
C LEU A 130 -0.69 -3.59 -11.47
N ILE A 131 -0.68 -4.07 -10.24
CA ILE A 131 -0.76 -3.23 -9.06
C ILE A 131 0.58 -3.23 -8.32
N THR A 132 0.96 -2.10 -7.77
CA THR A 132 2.21 -1.93 -7.02
C THR A 132 2.04 -0.79 -6.01
N HIS A 133 2.83 -0.79 -4.93
CA HIS A 133 2.92 0.43 -4.11
C HIS A 133 3.48 1.60 -4.94
N GLY A 134 4.49 1.35 -5.76
CA GLY A 134 5.05 2.35 -6.69
C GLY A 134 6.46 2.81 -6.36
N ASP A 135 6.92 2.60 -5.14
CA ASP A 135 8.24 3.03 -4.65
C ASP A 135 9.40 2.38 -5.42
N ALA A 136 9.21 1.16 -5.94
CA ALA A 136 10.19 0.47 -6.78
C ALA A 136 10.39 1.13 -8.15
N LEU A 137 9.44 1.95 -8.61
CA LEU A 137 9.50 2.67 -9.88
C LEU A 137 10.27 4.00 -9.78
N CYS A 138 10.53 4.50 -8.57
CA CYS A 138 11.28 5.75 -8.32
C CYS A 138 12.79 5.48 -8.38
N THR A 139 13.28 4.98 -9.53
CA THR A 139 14.66 4.51 -9.69
C THR A 139 15.71 5.62 -9.75
N ASP A 140 15.30 6.87 -9.96
CA ASP A 140 16.19 8.02 -9.96
C ASP A 140 16.60 8.45 -8.55
N ASP A 141 15.85 8.05 -7.52
CA ASP A 141 16.21 8.22 -6.11
C ASP A 141 17.09 7.06 -5.64
N VAL A 142 18.36 7.07 -6.07
CA VAL A 142 19.31 5.98 -5.80
C VAL A 142 19.49 5.72 -4.31
N ASP A 143 19.49 6.76 -3.48
CA ASP A 143 19.66 6.60 -2.03
C ASP A 143 18.43 5.96 -1.39
N TYR A 144 17.24 6.33 -1.84
CA TYR A 144 16.01 5.67 -1.44
C TYR A 144 16.02 4.19 -1.87
N GLN A 145 16.40 3.86 -3.09
CA GLN A 145 16.44 2.47 -3.58
C GLN A 145 17.43 1.61 -2.79
N ARG A 146 18.57 2.16 -2.37
CA ARG A 146 19.51 1.47 -1.46
C ARG A 146 18.87 1.20 -0.10
N PHE A 147 18.23 2.21 0.49
CA PHE A 147 17.50 2.06 1.74
C PHE A 147 16.39 1.00 1.61
N ARG A 148 15.56 1.09 0.55
CA ARG A 148 14.50 0.12 0.25
C ARG A 148 15.04 -1.32 0.19
N THR A 149 16.13 -1.54 -0.53
CA THR A 149 16.75 -2.86 -0.63
C THR A 149 17.22 -3.36 0.74
N GLN A 150 17.83 -2.50 1.54
CA GLN A 150 18.30 -2.85 2.88
C GLN A 150 17.16 -3.24 3.82
N VAL A 151 16.09 -2.43 3.92
CA VAL A 151 15.01 -2.66 4.90
C VAL A 151 14.05 -3.78 4.48
N ARG A 152 14.06 -4.16 3.21
CA ARG A 152 13.29 -5.32 2.72
C ARG A 152 14.09 -6.63 2.77
N ASP A 153 15.35 -6.58 3.16
CA ASP A 153 16.15 -7.78 3.39
C ASP A 153 15.65 -8.54 4.64
N PRO A 154 15.31 -9.83 4.53
CA PRO A 154 14.75 -10.61 5.65
C PRO A 154 15.68 -10.69 6.88
N HIS A 155 17.00 -10.67 6.67
CA HIS A 155 17.96 -10.69 7.76
C HIS A 155 17.96 -9.38 8.53
N TRP A 156 17.92 -8.24 7.81
CA TRP A 156 17.78 -6.93 8.42
C TRP A 156 16.47 -6.82 9.20
N GLN A 157 15.35 -7.25 8.62
CA GLN A 157 14.04 -7.24 9.29
C GLN A 157 14.05 -8.09 10.56
N SER A 158 14.63 -9.29 10.51
CA SER A 158 14.75 -10.15 11.68
C SER A 158 15.57 -9.51 12.81
N GLN A 159 16.69 -8.87 12.48
CA GLN A 159 17.52 -8.16 13.47
C GLN A 159 16.80 -6.94 14.04
N PHE A 160 16.10 -6.18 13.22
CA PHE A 160 15.32 -5.02 13.65
C PHE A 160 14.18 -5.45 14.59
N LEU A 161 13.41 -6.45 14.23
CA LEU A 161 12.28 -6.96 15.03
C LEU A 161 12.70 -7.65 16.33
N ALA A 162 13.95 -8.10 16.43
CA ALA A 162 14.51 -8.65 17.67
C ALA A 162 14.81 -7.57 18.73
N GLN A 163 14.80 -6.28 18.35
CA GLN A 163 15.02 -5.19 19.30
C GLN A 163 13.75 -4.92 20.14
N PRO A 164 13.88 -4.39 21.37
CA PRO A 164 12.73 -3.95 22.16
C PRO A 164 11.86 -2.95 21.39
N LEU A 165 10.54 -3.05 21.52
CA LEU A 165 9.57 -2.22 20.81
C LEU A 165 9.84 -0.71 20.96
N ALA A 166 10.15 -0.25 22.17
CA ALA A 166 10.49 1.16 22.42
C ALA A 166 11.71 1.64 21.63
N GLN A 167 12.72 0.77 21.45
CA GLN A 167 13.89 1.09 20.64
C GLN A 167 13.54 1.17 19.15
N ARG A 168 12.68 0.26 18.66
CA ARG A 168 12.19 0.30 17.26
C ARG A 168 11.41 1.59 16.98
N HIS A 169 10.54 2.01 17.88
CA HIS A 169 9.86 3.30 17.76
C HIS A 169 10.83 4.48 17.68
N ALA A 170 11.86 4.51 18.54
CA ALA A 170 12.87 5.58 18.52
C ALA A 170 13.66 5.60 17.20
N ILE A 171 14.05 4.44 16.67
CA ILE A 171 14.74 4.32 15.39
C ILE A 171 13.85 4.79 14.24
N ILE A 172 12.57 4.39 14.21
CA ILE A 172 11.62 4.82 13.18
C ILE A 172 11.43 6.34 13.23
N ALA A 173 11.28 6.92 14.42
CA ALA A 173 11.13 8.37 14.57
C ALA A 173 12.34 9.14 14.01
N ASP A 174 13.57 8.67 14.27
CA ASP A 174 14.80 9.27 13.71
C ASP A 174 14.85 9.10 12.18
N LEU A 175 14.54 7.93 11.65
CA LEU A 175 14.51 7.68 10.19
C LEU A 175 13.47 8.58 9.50
N ARG A 176 12.31 8.80 10.12
CA ARG A 176 11.27 9.71 9.60
C ARG A 176 11.74 11.16 9.57
N ALA A 177 12.31 11.65 10.66
CA ALA A 177 12.84 13.01 10.72
C ALA A 177 13.88 13.26 9.61
N ARG A 178 14.80 12.33 9.41
CA ARG A 178 15.79 12.40 8.32
C ARG A 178 15.15 12.33 6.93
N SER A 179 14.10 11.53 6.75
CA SER A 179 13.38 11.42 5.48
C SER A 179 12.68 12.73 5.13
N GLU A 180 12.02 13.38 6.10
CA GLU A 180 11.37 14.68 5.89
C GLU A 180 12.39 15.79 5.57
N ASP A 181 13.51 15.85 6.30
CA ASP A 181 14.61 16.77 6.00
C ASP A 181 15.17 16.58 4.58
N ARG A 182 15.26 15.31 4.13
CA ARG A 182 15.72 14.99 2.78
C ARG A 182 14.70 15.41 1.73
N LYS A 183 13.42 15.09 1.92
CA LYS A 183 12.34 15.49 1.02
C LYS A 183 12.28 17.00 0.83
N ALA A 184 12.49 17.78 1.89
CA ALA A 184 12.50 19.23 1.83
C ALA A 184 13.65 19.80 0.97
N ARG A 185 14.72 19.03 0.78
CA ARG A 185 15.94 19.45 0.03
C ARG A 185 16.06 18.81 -1.36
N ALA A 186 15.40 17.67 -1.57
CA ALA A 186 15.50 16.91 -2.83
C ALA A 186 14.70 17.57 -3.95
N PRO A 187 15.19 17.56 -5.20
CA PRO A 187 14.39 17.95 -6.35
C PRO A 187 13.14 17.08 -6.47
N GLN A 188 11.98 17.68 -6.64
CA GLN A 188 10.72 16.95 -6.75
C GLN A 188 10.71 15.91 -7.91
N ALA A 189 11.49 16.14 -8.96
CA ALA A 189 11.56 15.25 -10.12
C ALA A 189 12.10 13.85 -9.79
N ILE A 190 13.06 13.72 -8.86
CA ILE A 190 13.64 12.41 -8.50
C ILE A 190 12.73 11.59 -7.58
N MET A 191 11.69 12.20 -7.01
CA MET A 191 10.71 11.53 -6.15
C MET A 191 9.52 10.98 -6.94
N ASP A 192 9.49 11.16 -8.25
CA ASP A 192 8.48 10.55 -9.14
C ASP A 192 8.98 9.25 -9.74
N VAL A 193 8.07 8.49 -10.34
CA VAL A 193 8.43 7.26 -11.05
C VAL A 193 9.28 7.58 -12.26
N ASN A 194 10.30 6.77 -12.51
CA ASN A 194 11.12 6.87 -13.72
C ASN A 194 10.33 6.33 -14.93
N PRO A 195 10.16 7.12 -16.02
CA PRO A 195 9.38 6.69 -17.19
C PRO A 195 9.90 5.41 -17.85
N GLN A 196 11.23 5.22 -17.90
CA GLN A 196 11.83 4.02 -18.49
C GLN A 196 11.56 2.78 -17.62
N ALA A 197 11.54 2.91 -16.29
CA ALA A 197 11.15 1.84 -15.39
C ALA A 197 9.67 1.45 -15.56
N VAL A 198 8.78 2.43 -15.73
CA VAL A 198 7.36 2.21 -16.02
C VAL A 198 7.20 1.46 -17.35
N ASP A 199 7.85 1.91 -18.42
CA ASP A 199 7.80 1.27 -19.73
C ASP A 199 8.34 -0.18 -19.70
N ALA A 200 9.42 -0.41 -18.95
CA ALA A 200 9.97 -1.74 -18.73
C ALA A 200 8.98 -2.67 -18.00
N TRP A 201 8.22 -2.14 -17.03
CA TRP A 201 7.23 -2.94 -16.31
C TRP A 201 6.01 -3.27 -17.17
N PHE A 202 5.50 -2.36 -17.99
CA PHE A 202 4.48 -2.69 -18.99
C PHE A 202 4.92 -3.85 -19.88
N ALA A 203 6.15 -3.79 -20.40
CA ALA A 203 6.69 -4.79 -21.30
C ALA A 203 6.91 -6.15 -20.61
N SER A 204 7.55 -6.15 -19.43
CA SER A 204 7.94 -7.39 -18.74
C SER A 204 6.75 -8.17 -18.18
N HIS A 205 5.67 -7.47 -17.77
CA HIS A 205 4.47 -8.09 -17.24
C HIS A 205 3.37 -8.33 -18.29
N GLY A 206 3.54 -7.79 -19.50
CA GLY A 206 2.58 -7.95 -20.60
C GLY A 206 1.21 -7.39 -20.25
N VAL A 207 1.18 -6.19 -19.64
CA VAL A 207 -0.03 -5.45 -19.25
C VAL A 207 -0.07 -4.10 -19.98
N ASP A 208 -1.27 -3.51 -20.04
CA ASP A 208 -1.51 -2.15 -20.53
C ASP A 208 -2.07 -1.20 -19.45
N GLN A 209 -2.24 -1.71 -18.23
CA GLN A 209 -2.71 -0.94 -17.07
C GLN A 209 -1.77 -1.17 -15.88
N ILE A 210 -1.32 -0.07 -15.25
CA ILE A 210 -0.59 -0.08 -13.97
C ILE A 210 -1.32 0.84 -13.00
N VAL A 211 -1.59 0.37 -11.77
CA VAL A 211 -2.16 1.17 -10.67
C VAL A 211 -1.16 1.22 -9.52
N HIS A 212 -0.86 2.41 -9.02
CA HIS A 212 0.06 2.57 -7.90
C HIS A 212 -0.23 3.81 -7.04
N GLY A 213 0.38 3.88 -5.86
CA GLY A 213 0.38 5.01 -4.93
C GLY A 213 1.73 5.72 -4.82
N HIS A 214 2.21 5.90 -3.60
CA HIS A 214 3.53 6.36 -3.19
C HIS A 214 3.92 7.79 -3.57
N THR A 215 3.71 8.21 -4.81
CA THR A 215 4.21 9.53 -5.28
C THR A 215 3.32 10.70 -4.87
N HIS A 216 2.11 10.45 -4.37
CA HIS A 216 1.12 11.46 -3.98
C HIS A 216 0.83 12.47 -5.11
N ARG A 217 0.82 11.99 -6.36
CA ARG A 217 0.55 12.78 -7.57
C ARG A 217 -0.60 12.15 -8.35
N PRO A 218 -1.81 12.19 -7.77
CA PRO A 218 -2.95 11.47 -8.34
C PRO A 218 -3.24 11.90 -9.77
N GLY A 219 -3.57 10.91 -10.60
CA GLY A 219 -3.89 11.16 -11.99
C GLY A 219 -3.77 9.95 -12.89
N MET A 220 -4.24 10.11 -14.11
CA MET A 220 -4.14 9.13 -15.18
C MET A 220 -3.10 9.61 -16.21
N HIS A 221 -2.10 8.78 -16.46
CA HIS A 221 -0.99 9.09 -17.36
C HIS A 221 -0.96 8.10 -18.52
N HIS A 222 -1.16 8.59 -19.71
CA HIS A 222 -1.04 7.77 -20.92
C HIS A 222 0.41 7.69 -21.39
N THR A 223 0.86 6.48 -21.68
CA THR A 223 2.16 6.17 -22.30
C THR A 223 1.93 5.44 -23.61
N PRO A 224 2.94 5.32 -24.49
CA PRO A 224 2.82 4.51 -25.70
C PRO A 224 2.51 3.02 -25.45
N ARG A 225 2.75 2.52 -24.21
CA ARG A 225 2.53 1.12 -23.85
C ARG A 225 1.25 0.85 -23.09
N GLY A 226 0.64 1.89 -22.49
CA GLY A 226 -0.57 1.72 -21.68
C GLY A 226 -0.86 2.90 -20.80
N THR A 227 -1.72 2.70 -19.81
CA THR A 227 -2.17 3.73 -18.88
C THR A 227 -1.66 3.43 -17.47
N ARG A 228 -1.08 4.43 -16.85
CA ARG A 228 -0.65 4.42 -15.44
C ARG A 228 -1.60 5.28 -14.62
N TRP A 229 -2.16 4.69 -13.59
CA TRP A 229 -3.05 5.31 -12.62
C TRP A 229 -2.31 5.54 -11.31
N VAL A 230 -2.28 6.77 -10.85
CA VAL A 230 -1.69 7.14 -9.55
C VAL A 230 -2.81 7.44 -8.59
N LEU A 231 -2.85 6.70 -7.48
CA LEU A 231 -3.85 6.88 -6.44
C LEU A 231 -3.55 8.12 -5.59
N PRO A 232 -4.58 8.81 -5.06
CA PRO A 232 -4.37 9.90 -4.12
C PRO A 232 -3.87 9.38 -2.77
N ASP A 233 -3.05 10.19 -2.10
CA ASP A 233 -2.85 10.09 -0.67
C ASP A 233 -4.05 10.66 0.10
N TRP A 234 -4.21 10.25 1.37
CA TRP A 234 -5.36 10.65 2.18
C TRP A 234 -4.98 11.73 3.19
N GLU A 235 -5.70 12.87 3.14
CA GLU A 235 -5.53 13.99 4.04
C GLU A 235 -6.87 14.65 4.34
N PHE A 236 -7.35 14.53 5.58
CA PHE A 236 -8.63 15.11 6.02
C PHE A 236 -8.51 15.88 7.34
N ASP A 237 -7.36 15.80 8.00
CA ASP A 237 -7.11 16.43 9.29
C ASP A 237 -6.40 17.76 9.16
N ASP A 238 -5.35 17.83 8.31
CA ASP A 238 -4.52 19.00 8.13
C ASP A 238 -4.44 19.41 6.64
N GLY A 239 -4.84 20.66 6.31
CA GLY A 239 -4.74 21.20 4.96
C GLY A 239 -5.90 20.84 4.02
N PRO A 240 -5.69 20.91 2.69
CA PRO A 240 -6.73 20.60 1.71
C PRO A 240 -7.14 19.13 1.76
N GLN A 241 -8.43 18.90 1.98
CA GLN A 241 -8.99 17.54 2.06
C GLN A 241 -8.84 16.83 0.72
N ARG A 242 -8.32 15.60 0.78
CA ARG A 242 -8.18 14.69 -0.37
C ARG A 242 -8.14 13.25 0.10
N GLY A 243 -8.52 12.35 -0.77
CA GLY A 243 -8.51 10.92 -0.56
C GLY A 243 -9.41 10.22 -1.55
N GLY A 244 -9.31 8.92 -1.65
CA GLY A 244 -10.08 8.12 -2.59
C GLY A 244 -9.26 6.96 -3.13
N GLY A 245 -9.58 6.54 -4.33
CA GLY A 245 -8.93 5.40 -4.97
C GLY A 245 -9.51 5.13 -6.34
N VAL A 246 -9.48 3.87 -6.74
CA VAL A 246 -10.14 3.42 -7.95
C VAL A 246 -11.01 2.20 -7.68
N PHE A 247 -12.11 2.10 -8.40
CA PHE A 247 -12.82 0.84 -8.60
C PHE A 247 -12.29 0.15 -9.85
N ILE A 248 -12.21 -1.17 -9.81
CA ILE A 248 -11.89 -2.02 -10.94
C ILE A 248 -13.04 -3.01 -11.10
N ASP A 249 -13.70 -2.99 -12.25
CA ASP A 249 -14.79 -3.89 -12.59
C ASP A 249 -14.78 -4.19 -14.11
N ALA A 250 -15.84 -4.82 -14.62
CA ALA A 250 -15.96 -5.17 -16.04
C ALA A 250 -15.89 -3.96 -16.99
N GLU A 251 -16.24 -2.76 -16.49
CA GLU A 251 -16.21 -1.52 -17.27
C GLU A 251 -14.83 -0.84 -17.29
N GLY A 252 -13.89 -1.33 -16.47
CA GLY A 252 -12.51 -0.86 -16.38
C GLY A 252 -12.16 -0.23 -15.04
N ILE A 253 -11.23 0.74 -15.06
CA ILE A 253 -10.73 1.43 -13.88
C ILE A 253 -11.43 2.79 -13.77
N GLN A 254 -12.10 3.05 -12.63
CA GLN A 254 -12.89 4.25 -12.39
C GLN A 254 -12.43 4.92 -11.08
N PRO A 255 -11.94 6.17 -11.09
CA PRO A 255 -11.56 6.88 -9.87
C PRO A 255 -12.79 7.25 -9.03
N PHE A 256 -12.57 7.34 -7.70
CA PHE A 256 -13.57 7.85 -6.76
C PHE A 256 -12.91 8.71 -5.67
N ASP A 257 -13.66 9.66 -5.13
CA ASP A 257 -13.28 10.45 -3.95
C ASP A 257 -13.88 9.84 -2.67
N ALA A 258 -13.14 9.95 -1.53
CA ALA A 258 -13.50 9.39 -0.23
C ALA A 258 -14.27 10.36 0.69
#